data_a5c87e4260016071c7921a3ef0efe378
#
_entry.id   a5c87e4260016071c7921a3ef0efe378
#
_cell.length_a   1.000
_cell.length_b   1.000
_cell.length_c   1.000
_cell.angle_alpha   90.00
_cell.angle_beta   90.00
_cell.angle_gamma   90.00
#
_symmetry.space_group_name_H-M   'P 1'
#
loop_
_entity.id
_entity.type
_entity.pdbx_description
1 polymer ?
#
loop_
_entity_poly.entity_id
_entity_poly.type
_entity_poly.pdbx_seq_one_letter_code
_entity_poly.pdbx_strand_id
1 'polypeptide(L)'
;YRDIFTYFDAPLVGLTATPKDEIDKNTYEVFELENGVPTYGYDLAQAVTDGYLVDYISVESKLKFLEQGIVYDELSEEDKEVYEETFEDEHGDLPESINSSALNKWIFNEDTIKQVLNILMTEGIKIDYGQKIGKTIIFAKNHDHAEKILEVFNKEYPHLNNYAKVIDNYMTYAQSAIDE
;
A
#
# COMPACT_ATOMS: atom_id res chain seq x y z
N TYR A 1 -9.23 -23.95 -12.99
CA TYR A 1 -9.27 -23.20 -14.26
C TYR A 1 -8.32 -23.79 -15.32
N ARG A 2 -7.22 -24.50 -14.98
CA ARG A 2 -6.27 -25.11 -15.94
C ARG A 2 -6.98 -26.12 -16.86
N ASP A 3 -7.97 -26.84 -16.39
CA ASP A 3 -8.73 -27.82 -17.18
C ASP A 3 -9.47 -27.21 -18.39
N ILE A 4 -9.76 -25.92 -18.35
CA ILE A 4 -10.38 -25.20 -19.47
C ILE A 4 -9.40 -25.15 -20.67
N PHE A 5 -8.13 -24.94 -20.40
CA PHE A 5 -7.10 -24.83 -21.46
C PHE A 5 -6.88 -26.16 -22.18
N THR A 6 -7.06 -27.29 -21.49
CA THR A 6 -6.97 -28.63 -22.09
C THR A 6 -8.20 -29.06 -22.86
N TYR A 7 -9.35 -28.38 -22.61
CA TYR A 7 -10.61 -28.69 -23.27
C TYR A 7 -10.69 -28.15 -24.71
N PHE A 8 -10.05 -27.01 -24.98
CA PHE A 8 -10.07 -26.37 -26.28
C PHE A 8 -8.78 -26.66 -27.05
N ASP A 9 -8.91 -27.16 -28.27
CA ASP A 9 -7.79 -27.30 -29.23
C ASP A 9 -7.65 -25.97 -30.01
N ALA A 10 -7.10 -24.96 -29.32
CA ALA A 10 -6.97 -23.61 -29.85
C ALA A 10 -5.72 -22.92 -29.28
N PRO A 11 -5.11 -21.98 -30.03
CA PRO A 11 -4.02 -21.16 -29.48
C PRO A 11 -4.47 -20.37 -28.25
N LEU A 12 -3.63 -20.38 -27.21
CA LEU A 12 -3.84 -19.64 -25.97
C LEU A 12 -3.09 -18.30 -26.00
N VAL A 13 -3.79 -17.20 -25.85
CA VAL A 13 -3.21 -15.86 -25.75
C VAL A 13 -3.60 -15.22 -24.43
N GLY A 14 -2.61 -14.70 -23.72
CA GLY A 14 -2.83 -13.96 -22.49
C GLY A 14 -2.15 -12.60 -22.50
N LEU A 15 -2.76 -11.63 -21.86
CA LEU A 15 -2.22 -10.29 -21.63
C LEU A 15 -2.15 -10.02 -20.15
N THR A 16 -1.02 -9.54 -19.66
CA THR A 16 -0.82 -9.13 -18.28
C THR A 16 0.21 -8.01 -18.19
N ALA A 17 0.01 -7.07 -17.29
CA ALA A 17 1.02 -6.08 -16.94
C ALA A 17 2.01 -6.60 -15.87
N THR A 18 1.64 -7.69 -15.16
CA THR A 18 2.39 -8.21 -14.02
C THR A 18 2.49 -9.73 -14.10
N PRO A 19 3.31 -10.27 -15.04
CA PRO A 19 3.54 -11.71 -15.09
C PRO A 19 4.17 -12.18 -13.78
N LYS A 20 3.75 -13.36 -13.29
CA LYS A 20 4.26 -13.96 -12.06
C LYS A 20 5.12 -15.16 -12.38
N ASP A 21 6.20 -15.30 -11.65
CA ASP A 21 7.17 -16.41 -11.71
C ASP A 21 7.21 -17.25 -10.42
N GLU A 22 6.26 -17.00 -9.50
CA GLU A 22 6.14 -17.75 -8.25
C GLU A 22 5.81 -19.22 -8.51
N ILE A 23 6.31 -20.13 -7.67
CA ILE A 23 6.16 -21.59 -7.79
C ILE A 23 4.69 -22.00 -7.97
N ASP A 24 3.79 -21.39 -7.19
CA ASP A 24 2.36 -21.76 -7.20
C ASP A 24 1.51 -20.96 -8.21
N LYS A 25 2.06 -19.89 -8.78
CA LYS A 25 1.35 -18.95 -9.66
C LYS A 25 2.23 -18.48 -10.81
N ASN A 26 2.78 -19.43 -11.56
CA ASN A 26 3.66 -19.10 -12.67
C ASN A 26 2.86 -18.83 -13.95
N THR A 27 2.87 -17.58 -14.40
CA THR A 27 2.21 -17.15 -15.64
C THR A 27 2.87 -17.81 -16.86
N TYR A 28 4.18 -17.93 -16.89
CA TYR A 28 4.95 -18.48 -18.02
C TYR A 28 4.66 -19.96 -18.20
N GLU A 29 4.57 -20.74 -17.13
CA GLU A 29 4.22 -22.17 -17.18
C GLU A 29 2.83 -22.42 -17.78
N VAL A 30 1.85 -21.55 -17.52
CA VAL A 30 0.50 -21.66 -18.08
C VAL A 30 0.50 -21.54 -19.60
N PHE A 31 1.44 -20.78 -20.16
CA PHE A 31 1.58 -20.56 -21.60
C PHE A 31 2.73 -21.38 -22.23
N GLU A 32 3.30 -22.33 -21.49
CA GLU A 32 4.44 -23.18 -21.94
C GLU A 32 5.65 -22.34 -22.40
N LEU A 33 5.90 -21.21 -21.72
CA LEU A 33 7.01 -20.31 -21.99
C LEU A 33 8.15 -20.52 -21.00
N GLU A 34 9.35 -20.14 -21.42
CA GLU A 34 10.50 -20.04 -20.53
C GLU A 34 10.25 -18.98 -19.44
N ASN A 35 10.62 -19.30 -18.19
CA ASN A 35 10.36 -18.41 -17.06
C ASN A 35 11.05 -17.04 -17.25
N GLY A 36 10.30 -15.98 -17.09
CA GLY A 36 10.78 -14.61 -17.31
C GLY A 36 10.83 -14.17 -18.79
N VAL A 37 10.49 -15.03 -19.74
CA VAL A 37 10.57 -14.73 -21.18
C VAL A 37 9.18 -14.74 -21.82
N PRO A 38 8.49 -13.58 -21.88
CA PRO A 38 7.21 -13.48 -22.59
C PRO A 38 7.40 -13.57 -24.11
N THR A 39 6.37 -13.98 -24.84
CA THR A 39 6.38 -13.95 -26.30
C THR A 39 6.59 -12.52 -26.85
N TYR A 40 6.04 -11.54 -26.18
CA TYR A 40 6.23 -10.12 -26.43
C TYR A 40 6.21 -9.36 -25.11
N GLY A 41 7.12 -8.42 -24.92
CA GLY A 41 7.18 -7.53 -23.75
C GLY A 41 7.29 -6.08 -24.19
N TYR A 42 6.52 -5.22 -23.54
CA TYR A 42 6.61 -3.78 -23.65
C TYR A 42 6.70 -3.23 -22.23
N ASP A 43 7.91 -3.02 -21.78
CA ASP A 43 8.19 -2.67 -20.38
C ASP A 43 8.02 -1.17 -20.10
N LEU A 44 8.08 -0.80 -18.81
CA LEU A 44 7.93 0.57 -18.37
C LEU A 44 9.03 1.49 -18.94
N ALA A 45 10.28 1.02 -19.00
CA ALA A 45 11.39 1.83 -19.50
C ALA A 45 11.22 2.16 -20.98
N GLN A 46 10.76 1.19 -21.77
CA GLN A 46 10.43 1.41 -23.18
C GLN A 46 9.25 2.39 -23.31
N ALA A 47 8.20 2.24 -22.52
CA ALA A 47 7.03 3.11 -22.56
C ALA A 47 7.34 4.56 -22.16
N VAL A 48 8.27 4.77 -21.23
CA VAL A 48 8.80 6.10 -20.88
C VAL A 48 9.62 6.68 -22.04
N THR A 49 10.52 5.87 -22.62
CA THR A 49 11.35 6.29 -23.77
C THR A 49 10.50 6.68 -24.96
N ASP A 50 9.43 5.95 -25.24
CA ASP A 50 8.49 6.21 -26.34
C ASP A 50 7.51 7.37 -26.03
N GLY A 51 7.53 7.92 -24.80
CA GLY A 51 6.71 9.05 -24.38
C GLY A 51 5.24 8.71 -24.05
N TYR A 52 4.91 7.43 -23.90
CA TYR A 52 3.57 6.99 -23.48
C TYR A 52 3.37 7.02 -21.97
N LEU A 53 4.43 6.88 -21.21
CA LEU A 53 4.42 7.00 -19.75
C LEU A 53 5.43 8.04 -19.30
N VAL A 54 5.20 8.61 -18.11
CA VAL A 54 6.12 9.52 -17.46
C VAL A 54 7.13 8.73 -16.63
N ASP A 55 8.33 9.28 -16.50
CA ASP A 55 9.33 8.73 -15.60
C ASP A 55 8.91 8.89 -14.14
N TYR A 56 9.48 8.09 -13.25
CA TYR A 56 9.15 8.10 -11.83
C TYR A 56 10.42 8.10 -10.97
N ILE A 57 10.26 8.60 -9.76
CA ILE A 57 11.28 8.52 -8.72
C ILE A 57 10.71 7.68 -7.58
N SER A 58 11.44 6.62 -7.20
CA SER A 58 11.12 5.82 -6.03
C SER A 58 11.84 6.40 -4.81
N VAL A 59 11.08 6.72 -3.77
CA VAL A 59 11.60 7.15 -2.47
C VAL A 59 11.20 6.12 -1.42
N GLU A 60 12.18 5.50 -0.79
CA GLU A 60 11.96 4.57 0.31
C GLU A 60 12.10 5.32 1.63
N SER A 61 11.04 5.35 2.42
CA SER A 61 11.05 5.89 3.78
C SER A 61 10.96 4.74 4.77
N LYS A 62 11.96 4.63 5.65
CA LYS A 62 12.02 3.59 6.68
C LYS A 62 11.55 4.15 8.01
N LEU A 63 10.52 3.54 8.57
CA LEU A 63 10.05 3.86 9.90
C LEU A 63 10.89 3.07 10.93
N LYS A 64 11.38 3.77 11.94
CA LYS A 64 12.32 3.23 12.94
C LYS A 64 11.81 1.94 13.60
N PHE A 65 10.52 1.88 13.90
CA PHE A 65 9.91 0.71 14.52
C PHE A 65 9.83 -0.52 13.59
N LEU A 66 9.80 -0.34 12.26
CA LEU A 66 9.83 -1.47 11.31
C LEU A 66 11.18 -2.18 11.32
N GLU A 67 12.27 -1.48 11.65
CA GLU A 67 13.62 -2.04 11.70
C GLU A 67 13.96 -2.57 13.10
N GLN A 68 13.57 -1.84 14.15
CA GLN A 68 13.99 -2.08 15.52
C GLN A 68 12.95 -2.77 16.41
N GLY A 69 11.69 -2.88 15.91
CA GLY A 69 10.56 -3.29 16.72
C GLY A 69 10.01 -2.13 17.57
N ILE A 70 9.12 -2.45 18.48
CA ILE A 70 8.49 -1.51 19.40
C ILE A 70 8.90 -1.88 20.82
N VAL A 71 9.34 -0.90 21.59
CA VAL A 71 9.64 -1.02 23.02
C VAL A 71 8.57 -0.23 23.77
N TYR A 72 7.84 -0.89 24.67
CA TYR A 72 6.72 -0.31 25.39
C TYR A 72 7.07 0.99 26.13
N ASP A 73 8.22 1.04 26.79
CA ASP A 73 8.66 2.20 27.57
C ASP A 73 8.97 3.45 26.72
N GLU A 74 9.18 3.27 25.41
CA GLU A 74 9.47 4.38 24.47
C GLU A 74 8.21 4.96 23.83
N LEU A 75 7.02 4.40 24.11
CA LEU A 75 5.75 4.83 23.54
C LEU A 75 5.18 6.06 24.27
N SER A 76 4.38 6.86 23.55
CA SER A 76 3.51 7.88 24.15
C SER A 76 2.44 7.22 25.02
N GLU A 77 1.82 7.99 25.94
CA GLU A 77 0.75 7.43 26.80
C GLU A 77 -0.45 6.96 25.97
N GLU A 78 -0.80 7.68 24.89
CA GLU A 78 -1.87 7.31 23.96
C GLU A 78 -1.54 6.00 23.22
N ASP A 79 -0.28 5.81 22.85
CA ASP A 79 0.17 4.59 22.15
C ASP A 79 0.30 3.40 23.09
N LYS A 80 0.58 3.63 24.37
CA LYS A 80 0.58 2.57 25.38
C LYS A 80 -0.80 1.95 25.55
N GLU A 81 -1.85 2.76 25.58
CA GLU A 81 -3.23 2.26 25.63
C GLU A 81 -3.53 1.34 24.44
N VAL A 82 -3.17 1.77 23.21
CA VAL A 82 -3.35 0.95 22.00
C VAL A 82 -2.47 -0.30 22.03
N TYR A 83 -1.27 -0.20 22.58
CA TYR A 83 -0.37 -1.34 22.73
C TYR A 83 -0.96 -2.38 23.68
N GLU A 84 -1.47 -1.95 24.83
CA GLU A 84 -2.13 -2.79 25.82
C GLU A 84 -3.34 -3.51 25.22
N GLU A 85 -4.27 -2.77 24.59
CA GLU A 85 -5.44 -3.35 23.91
C GLU A 85 -5.06 -4.36 22.80
N THR A 86 -3.92 -4.16 22.15
CA THR A 86 -3.51 -4.98 20.98
C THR A 86 -2.74 -6.23 21.39
N PHE A 87 -1.94 -6.16 22.46
CA PHE A 87 -0.93 -7.16 22.79
C PHE A 87 -1.07 -7.75 24.18
N GLU A 88 -1.98 -7.26 25.03
CA GLU A 88 -2.31 -7.90 26.32
C GLU A 88 -2.82 -9.32 26.09
N ASP A 89 -2.28 -10.26 26.81
CA ASP A 89 -2.70 -11.66 26.75
C ASP A 89 -3.88 -11.95 27.69
N GLU A 90 -4.39 -13.19 27.66
CA GLU A 90 -5.54 -13.62 28.48
C GLU A 90 -5.27 -13.54 29.98
N HIS A 91 -4.02 -13.32 30.41
CA HIS A 91 -3.60 -13.21 31.81
C HIS A 91 -3.30 -11.77 32.24
N GLY A 92 -3.40 -10.81 31.30
CA GLY A 92 -3.07 -9.41 31.54
C GLY A 92 -1.57 -9.12 31.45
N ASP A 93 -0.78 -10.02 30.87
CA ASP A 93 0.64 -9.84 30.68
C ASP A 93 0.92 -9.13 29.34
N LEU A 94 1.78 -8.11 29.37
CA LEU A 94 2.21 -7.34 28.22
C LEU A 94 3.65 -7.69 27.83
N PRO A 95 3.95 -7.91 26.55
CA PRO A 95 5.33 -8.06 26.11
C PRO A 95 6.09 -6.73 26.24
N GLU A 96 7.29 -6.75 26.84
CA GLU A 96 8.15 -5.56 26.94
C GLU A 96 8.57 -5.01 25.57
N SER A 97 8.62 -5.87 24.56
CA SER A 97 8.96 -5.50 23.19
C SER A 97 8.32 -6.42 22.15
N ILE A 98 8.06 -5.88 20.98
CA ILE A 98 7.51 -6.61 19.84
C ILE A 98 8.52 -6.59 18.70
N ASN A 99 8.79 -7.76 18.15
CA ASN A 99 9.66 -7.89 16.99
C ASN A 99 8.93 -7.46 15.69
N SER A 100 9.70 -7.19 14.64
CA SER A 100 9.19 -6.73 13.35
C SER A 100 8.15 -7.65 12.71
N SER A 101 8.10 -8.94 13.04
CA SER A 101 7.11 -9.88 12.48
C SER A 101 5.69 -9.71 13.07
N ALA A 102 5.56 -9.19 14.29
CA ALA A 102 4.28 -8.93 14.95
C ALA A 102 3.69 -7.55 14.63
N LEU A 103 4.43 -6.71 13.92
CA LEU A 103 4.07 -5.31 13.63
C LEU A 103 2.84 -5.13 12.73
N ASN A 104 2.35 -6.17 12.06
CA ASN A 104 1.15 -6.08 11.23
C ASN A 104 -0.11 -5.61 12.00
N LYS A 105 -0.12 -5.74 13.33
CA LYS A 105 -1.18 -5.21 14.18
C LYS A 105 -0.99 -3.72 14.48
N TRP A 106 0.26 -3.23 14.45
CA TRP A 106 0.64 -1.88 14.82
C TRP A 106 0.51 -0.84 13.70
N ILE A 107 0.33 -1.24 12.45
CA ILE A 107 0.16 -0.29 11.33
C ILE A 107 -1.07 0.60 11.45
N PHE A 108 -2.01 0.26 12.33
CA PHE A 108 -3.18 1.07 12.67
C PHE A 108 -2.89 2.12 13.75
N ASN A 109 -1.68 2.11 14.30
CA ASN A 109 -1.26 3.08 15.31
C ASN A 109 -1.30 4.50 14.75
N GLU A 110 -1.87 5.42 15.53
CA GLU A 110 -2.08 6.81 15.12
C GLU A 110 -0.76 7.54 14.83
N ASP A 111 0.25 7.34 15.66
CA ASP A 111 1.57 7.97 15.49
C ASP A 111 2.29 7.50 14.24
N THR A 112 2.17 6.21 13.90
CA THR A 112 2.70 5.68 12.65
C THR A 112 2.04 6.36 11.46
N ILE A 113 0.71 6.46 11.47
CA ILE A 113 -0.06 7.12 10.41
C ILE A 113 0.33 8.60 10.33
N LYS A 114 0.45 9.31 11.45
CA LYS A 114 0.91 10.70 11.51
C LYS A 114 2.28 10.89 10.87
N GLN A 115 3.25 10.02 11.21
CA GLN A 115 4.60 10.09 10.63
C GLN A 115 4.58 9.89 9.12
N VAL A 116 3.84 8.88 8.61
CA VAL A 116 3.70 8.63 7.17
C VAL A 116 3.04 9.81 6.46
N LEU A 117 1.96 10.35 7.03
CA LEU A 117 1.29 11.52 6.46
C LEU A 117 2.19 12.75 6.48
N ASN A 118 2.97 12.96 7.54
CA ASN A 118 3.91 14.07 7.61
C ASN A 118 5.01 13.96 6.54
N ILE A 119 5.58 12.78 6.33
CA ILE A 119 6.55 12.52 5.24
C ILE A 119 5.89 12.83 3.90
N LEU A 120 4.69 12.32 3.66
CA LEU A 120 3.94 12.58 2.43
C LEU A 120 3.69 14.07 2.21
N MET A 121 3.22 14.77 3.24
CA MET A 121 2.90 16.20 3.17
C MET A 121 4.15 17.09 3.09
N THR A 122 5.31 16.60 3.49
CA THR A 122 6.59 17.33 3.42
C THR A 122 7.31 17.06 2.12
N GLU A 123 7.50 15.80 1.76
CA GLU A 123 8.34 15.34 0.63
C GLU A 123 7.56 15.12 -0.66
N GLY A 124 6.23 15.00 -0.59
CA GLY A 124 5.39 14.78 -1.76
C GLY A 124 5.47 15.93 -2.77
N ILE A 125 5.25 15.61 -4.03
CA ILE A 125 5.28 16.60 -5.14
C ILE A 125 4.25 17.70 -4.87
N LYS A 126 4.71 18.96 -4.87
CA LYS A 126 3.88 20.13 -4.64
C LYS A 126 3.36 20.71 -5.95
N ILE A 127 2.11 21.14 -5.91
CA ILE A 127 1.42 21.89 -6.96
C ILE A 127 0.93 23.23 -6.41
N ASP A 128 0.30 24.06 -7.24
CA ASP A 128 -0.25 25.37 -6.86
C ASP A 128 0.77 26.23 -6.10
N TYR A 129 1.99 26.39 -6.68
CA TYR A 129 3.10 27.16 -6.08
C TYR A 129 3.52 26.64 -4.69
N GLY A 130 3.40 25.34 -4.45
CA GLY A 130 3.81 24.72 -3.20
C GLY A 130 2.70 24.66 -2.13
N GLN A 131 1.49 25.11 -2.43
CA GLN A 131 0.39 25.18 -1.47
C GLN A 131 -0.33 23.85 -1.28
N LYS A 132 -0.29 22.97 -2.30
CA LYS A 132 -0.98 21.67 -2.27
C LYS A 132 -0.03 20.55 -2.65
N ILE A 133 -0.32 19.36 -2.15
CA ILE A 133 0.28 18.13 -2.66
C ILE A 133 -0.40 17.74 -3.97
N GLY A 134 0.35 17.17 -4.91
CA GLY A 134 -0.18 16.62 -6.15
C GLY A 134 -1.16 15.46 -5.91
N LYS A 135 -1.89 15.04 -6.95
CA LYS A 135 -2.80 13.89 -6.86
C LYS A 135 -2.03 12.67 -6.33
N THR A 136 -2.51 12.11 -5.24
CA THR A 136 -1.81 11.07 -4.46
C THR A 136 -2.74 9.90 -4.20
N ILE A 137 -2.22 8.68 -4.29
CA ILE A 137 -2.93 7.46 -3.92
C ILE A 137 -2.20 6.83 -2.73
N ILE A 138 -2.92 6.56 -1.65
CA ILE A 138 -2.42 5.83 -0.48
C ILE A 138 -3.07 4.44 -0.48
N PHE A 139 -2.24 3.39 -0.54
CA PHE A 139 -2.73 2.02 -0.45
C PHE A 139 -2.79 1.58 1.01
N ALA A 140 -4.00 1.37 1.50
CA ALA A 140 -4.25 0.86 2.83
C ALA A 140 -4.33 -0.68 2.85
N LYS A 141 -4.18 -1.29 4.02
CA LYS A 141 -4.26 -2.75 4.20
C LYS A 141 -5.68 -3.27 3.94
N ASN A 142 -6.69 -2.55 4.42
CA ASN A 142 -8.12 -2.86 4.29
C ASN A 142 -8.94 -1.58 4.47
N HIS A 143 -10.27 -1.71 4.46
CA HIS A 143 -11.22 -0.61 4.67
C HIS A 143 -10.98 0.15 5.98
N ASP A 144 -10.93 -0.56 7.12
CA ASP A 144 -10.76 0.05 8.45
C ASP A 144 -9.46 0.86 8.54
N HIS A 145 -8.38 0.35 7.93
CA HIS A 145 -7.10 1.09 7.85
C HIS A 145 -7.23 2.35 6.98
N ALA A 146 -7.98 2.29 5.87
CA ALA A 146 -8.22 3.46 5.04
C ALA A 146 -9.02 4.54 5.79
N GLU A 147 -10.07 4.14 6.52
CA GLU A 147 -10.85 5.06 7.36
C GLU A 147 -10.01 5.66 8.49
N LYS A 148 -9.16 4.86 9.16
CA LYS A 148 -8.27 5.37 10.19
C LYS A 148 -7.26 6.38 9.64
N ILE A 149 -6.69 6.14 8.46
CA ILE A 149 -5.81 7.10 7.78
C ILE A 149 -6.56 8.41 7.49
N LEU A 150 -7.80 8.34 7.01
CA LEU A 150 -8.62 9.52 6.74
C LEU A 150 -8.95 10.30 8.01
N GLU A 151 -9.30 9.60 9.11
CA GLU A 151 -9.55 10.20 10.42
C GLU A 151 -8.34 11.00 10.91
N VAL A 152 -7.15 10.36 10.91
CA VAL A 152 -5.90 10.99 11.32
C VAL A 152 -5.54 12.15 10.40
N PHE A 153 -5.72 12.01 9.08
CA PHE A 153 -5.49 13.10 8.14
C PHE A 153 -6.36 14.33 8.45
N ASN A 154 -7.64 14.14 8.69
CA ASN A 154 -8.57 15.25 9.02
C ASN A 154 -8.24 15.91 10.37
N LYS A 155 -7.74 15.13 11.35
CA LYS A 155 -7.31 15.61 12.65
C LYS A 155 -6.03 16.45 12.55
N GLU A 156 -5.04 15.98 11.80
CA GLU A 156 -3.73 16.65 11.66
C GLU A 156 -3.79 17.84 10.68
N TYR A 157 -4.65 17.77 9.66
CA TYR A 157 -4.78 18.78 8.60
C TYR A 157 -6.21 19.34 8.48
N PRO A 158 -6.80 19.93 9.54
CA PRO A 158 -8.20 20.36 9.54
C PRO A 158 -8.52 21.46 8.51
N HIS A 159 -7.49 22.18 8.05
CA HIS A 159 -7.62 23.19 7.00
C HIS A 159 -7.77 22.59 5.59
N LEU A 160 -7.51 21.28 5.42
CA LEU A 160 -7.66 20.53 4.18
C LEU A 160 -8.93 19.64 4.20
N ASN A 161 -10.00 20.11 4.81
CA ASN A 161 -11.25 19.37 4.89
C ASN A 161 -11.75 18.94 3.50
N ASN A 162 -12.19 17.68 3.36
CA ASN A 162 -12.59 17.05 2.11
C ASN A 162 -11.46 16.89 1.05
N TYR A 163 -10.20 17.06 1.44
CA TYR A 163 -9.05 16.89 0.54
C TYR A 163 -8.72 15.42 0.28
N ALA A 164 -8.97 14.55 1.25
CA ALA A 164 -8.79 13.10 1.14
C ALA A 164 -10.13 12.36 1.17
N LYS A 165 -10.20 11.24 0.44
CA LYS A 165 -11.39 10.38 0.39
C LYS A 165 -10.96 8.92 0.46
N VAL A 166 -11.73 8.08 1.15
CA VAL A 166 -11.58 6.62 1.07
C VAL A 166 -12.27 6.14 -0.20
N ILE A 167 -11.58 5.30 -0.97
CA ILE A 167 -12.10 4.67 -2.18
C ILE A 167 -11.92 3.16 -2.04
N ASP A 168 -13.01 2.43 -2.04
CA ASP A 168 -13.03 0.98 -1.91
C ASP A 168 -14.22 0.35 -2.66
N ASN A 169 -14.41 -0.95 -2.49
CA ASN A 169 -15.49 -1.69 -3.13
C ASN A 169 -16.89 -1.41 -2.56
N TYR A 170 -17.00 -0.70 -1.43
CA TYR A 170 -18.29 -0.27 -0.86
C TYR A 170 -18.78 1.04 -1.49
N MET A 171 -17.91 1.77 -2.17
CA MET A 171 -18.24 3.05 -2.79
C MET A 171 -18.95 2.84 -4.13
N THR A 172 -20.18 3.32 -4.25
CA THR A 172 -21.02 3.13 -5.46
C THR A 172 -20.49 3.87 -6.69
N TYR A 173 -19.77 4.98 -6.49
CA TYR A 173 -19.25 5.85 -7.57
C TYR A 173 -17.72 6.06 -7.46
N ALA A 174 -16.99 4.97 -7.20
CA ALA A 174 -15.54 5.02 -7.01
C ALA A 174 -14.80 5.68 -8.20
N GLN A 175 -15.21 5.39 -9.43
CA GLN A 175 -14.58 5.98 -10.62
C GLN A 175 -14.72 7.51 -10.66
N SER A 176 -15.91 8.04 -10.36
CA SER A 176 -16.10 9.51 -10.30
C SER A 176 -15.25 10.18 -9.23
N ALA A 177 -15.04 9.50 -8.08
CA ALA A 177 -14.18 10.01 -7.02
C ALA A 177 -12.69 9.98 -7.38
N ILE A 178 -12.27 9.07 -8.27
CA ILE A 178 -10.90 9.01 -8.81
C ILE A 178 -10.67 10.13 -9.83
N ASP A 179 -11.69 10.47 -10.62
CA ASP A 179 -11.60 11.45 -11.70
C ASP A 179 -11.62 12.91 -11.19
N GLU A 180 -12.18 13.17 -9.99
CA GLU A 180 -12.13 14.46 -9.30
C GLU A 180 -10.71 14.80 -8.80
#